data_46d9c6647e223136af0ebe75ca3b05db
#
_entry.id   46d9c6647e223136af0ebe75ca3b05db
#
_cell.length_a   1.000
_cell.length_b   1.000
_cell.length_c   1.000
_cell.angle_alpha   90.00
_cell.angle_beta   90.00
_cell.angle_gamma   90.00
#
_symmetry.space_group_name_H-M   'P 1'
#
loop_
_entity.id
_entity.type
_entity.pdbx_description
1 polymer ?
#
loop_
_entity_poly.entity_id
_entity_poly.type
_entity_poly.pdbx_seq_one_letter_code
_entity_poly.pdbx_strand_id
1 'polypeptide(L)'
;MPRVAPDVRAKREGARRTQILEAATHVFSRKGFDGATISEIARAARLSEGSIYNYFRSKEDLLIHIPQHLVQPALVPLAGDAPVPATPEEAERLLRLLAGAMVDRVRVHAPFLKVFLSALPYLSPAARRSYMQLLPTYAAEVLERFLREGARRGVFRKDLNPVIAARALPGMLLMFLMTQEVLLGRQMIRHGYDEVVPEVVHIFLYGAAPREARARIRHPEGGRT
;
A
#
# COMPACT_ATOMS: atom_id res chain seq x y z
N MET A 1 -3.90 41.31 -8.40
CA MET A 1 -3.83 40.25 -7.39
C MET A 1 -2.55 39.45 -7.59
N PRO A 2 -1.71 39.24 -6.58
CA PRO A 2 -0.46 38.49 -6.74
C PRO A 2 -0.77 37.05 -7.13
N ARG A 3 -0.14 36.55 -8.22
CA ARG A 3 -0.18 35.14 -8.65
C ARG A 3 0.53 34.32 -7.58
N VAL A 4 -0.23 33.44 -6.90
CA VAL A 4 0.36 32.44 -5.98
C VAL A 4 1.34 31.58 -6.76
N ALA A 5 2.57 31.43 -6.26
CA ALA A 5 3.59 30.62 -6.88
C ALA A 5 3.09 29.17 -7.15
N PRO A 6 3.44 28.56 -8.27
CA PRO A 6 2.96 27.21 -8.68
C PRO A 6 3.13 26.15 -7.57
N ASP A 7 4.24 26.17 -6.85
CA ASP A 7 4.54 25.24 -5.76
C ASP A 7 3.58 25.40 -4.56
N VAL A 8 3.23 26.65 -4.18
CA VAL A 8 2.28 26.92 -3.09
C VAL A 8 0.87 26.45 -3.46
N ARG A 9 0.50 26.59 -4.74
CA ARG A 9 -0.80 26.11 -5.23
C ARG A 9 -0.87 24.60 -5.18
N ALA A 10 0.13 23.88 -5.69
CA ALA A 10 0.20 22.43 -5.66
C ALA A 10 0.16 21.87 -4.22
N LYS A 11 0.89 22.49 -3.28
CA LYS A 11 0.84 22.11 -1.86
C LYS A 11 -0.55 22.30 -1.25
N ARG A 12 -1.24 23.40 -1.56
CA ARG A 12 -2.60 23.65 -1.09
C ARG A 12 -3.61 22.65 -1.67
N GLU A 13 -3.49 22.33 -2.95
CA GLU A 13 -4.32 21.32 -3.62
C GLU A 13 -4.11 19.94 -3.00
N GLY A 14 -2.85 19.52 -2.75
CA GLY A 14 -2.53 18.28 -2.07
C GLY A 14 -3.11 18.22 -0.66
N ALA A 15 -2.90 19.26 0.16
CA ALA A 15 -3.45 19.33 1.51
C ALA A 15 -4.98 19.26 1.51
N ARG A 16 -5.65 19.89 0.52
CA ARG A 16 -7.10 19.83 0.40
C ARG A 16 -7.61 18.44 0.03
N ARG A 17 -6.94 17.75 -0.91
CA ARG A 17 -7.26 16.36 -1.25
C ARG A 17 -7.12 15.44 -0.03
N THR A 18 -6.02 15.57 0.73
CA THR A 18 -5.80 14.85 1.98
C THR A 18 -6.96 15.06 2.97
N GLN A 19 -7.32 16.31 3.25
CA GLN A 19 -8.41 16.67 4.16
C GLN A 19 -9.74 16.00 3.75
N ILE A 20 -10.06 16.00 2.47
CA ILE A 20 -11.28 15.37 1.95
C ILE A 20 -11.23 13.85 2.11
N LEU A 21 -10.10 13.21 1.78
CA LEU A 21 -9.95 11.75 1.88
C LEU A 21 -9.99 11.26 3.33
N GLU A 22 -9.43 12.01 4.28
CA GLU A 22 -9.53 11.72 5.72
C GLU A 22 -10.98 11.79 6.21
N ALA A 23 -11.71 12.85 5.84
CA ALA A 23 -13.11 13.00 6.17
C ALA A 23 -13.95 11.87 5.55
N ALA A 24 -13.72 11.54 4.29
CA ALA A 24 -14.40 10.44 3.61
C ALA A 24 -14.12 9.10 4.27
N THR A 25 -12.86 8.82 4.62
CA THR A 25 -12.47 7.60 5.37
C THR A 25 -13.26 7.47 6.67
N HIS A 26 -13.35 8.55 7.44
CA HIS A 26 -14.10 8.57 8.70
C HIS A 26 -15.60 8.31 8.49
N VAL A 27 -16.23 8.99 7.53
CA VAL A 27 -17.65 8.85 7.25
C VAL A 27 -17.99 7.46 6.73
N PHE A 28 -17.20 6.93 5.78
CA PHE A 28 -17.38 5.57 5.26
C PHE A 28 -17.19 4.50 6.34
N SER A 29 -16.20 4.62 7.20
CA SER A 29 -15.96 3.68 8.30
C SER A 29 -17.14 3.58 9.27
N ARG A 30 -17.88 4.68 9.46
CA ARG A 30 -19.01 4.73 10.39
C ARG A 30 -20.35 4.34 9.79
N LYS A 31 -20.60 4.69 8.53
CA LYS A 31 -21.93 4.60 7.89
C LYS A 31 -21.99 3.57 6.77
N GLY A 32 -20.85 2.98 6.41
CA GLY A 32 -20.75 2.19 5.20
C GLY A 32 -20.74 3.06 3.93
N PHE A 33 -20.56 2.43 2.78
CA PHE A 33 -20.52 3.14 1.51
C PHE A 33 -21.90 3.68 1.12
N ASP A 34 -22.96 2.86 1.22
CA ASP A 34 -24.31 3.25 0.77
C ASP A 34 -24.92 4.32 1.67
N GLY A 35 -24.75 4.20 2.99
CA GLY A 35 -25.28 5.15 3.97
C GLY A 35 -24.53 6.48 4.06
N ALA A 36 -23.36 6.61 3.46
CA ALA A 36 -22.59 7.85 3.44
C ALA A 36 -23.03 8.78 2.30
N THR A 37 -23.09 10.09 2.58
CA THR A 37 -23.42 11.12 1.59
C THR A 37 -22.27 12.12 1.39
N ILE A 38 -22.21 12.75 0.22
CA ILE A 38 -21.23 13.82 -0.06
C ILE A 38 -21.41 14.99 0.91
N SER A 39 -22.65 15.32 1.27
CA SER A 39 -22.97 16.36 2.24
C SER A 39 -22.33 16.11 3.62
N GLU A 40 -22.38 14.87 4.11
CA GLU A 40 -21.77 14.50 5.36
C GLU A 40 -20.23 14.52 5.30
N ILE A 41 -19.65 14.08 4.18
CA ILE A 41 -18.22 14.16 3.94
C ILE A 41 -17.77 15.62 3.89
N ALA A 42 -18.50 16.48 3.19
CA ALA A 42 -18.21 17.92 3.12
C ALA A 42 -18.27 18.59 4.51
N ARG A 43 -19.31 18.27 5.30
CA ARG A 43 -19.41 18.73 6.69
C ARG A 43 -18.24 18.25 7.56
N ALA A 44 -17.88 16.99 7.47
CA ALA A 44 -16.74 16.41 8.20
C ALA A 44 -15.41 17.06 7.77
N ALA A 45 -15.26 17.36 6.48
CA ALA A 45 -14.13 18.08 5.93
C ALA A 45 -14.15 19.59 6.19
N ARG A 46 -15.24 20.15 6.76
CA ARG A 46 -15.47 21.59 6.91
C ARG A 46 -15.40 22.35 5.57
N LEU A 47 -16.05 21.79 4.56
CA LEU A 47 -16.11 22.30 3.19
C LEU A 47 -17.54 22.35 2.69
N SER A 48 -17.77 23.05 1.57
CA SER A 48 -19.01 22.92 0.79
C SER A 48 -18.97 21.67 -0.09
N GLU A 49 -20.13 21.14 -0.47
CA GLU A 49 -20.22 20.02 -1.42
C GLU A 49 -19.56 20.37 -2.77
N GLY A 50 -19.77 21.59 -3.27
CA GLY A 50 -19.11 22.06 -4.49
C GLY A 50 -17.58 22.02 -4.40
N SER A 51 -17.03 22.25 -3.20
CA SER A 51 -15.58 22.09 -2.97
C SER A 51 -15.13 20.64 -3.11
N ILE A 52 -15.94 19.66 -2.69
CA ILE A 52 -15.63 18.23 -2.88
C ILE A 52 -15.57 17.90 -4.37
N TYR A 53 -16.58 18.31 -5.15
CA TYR A 53 -16.67 18.04 -6.58
C TYR A 53 -15.56 18.69 -7.42
N ASN A 54 -14.86 19.70 -6.90
CA ASN A 54 -13.66 20.25 -7.54
C ASN A 54 -12.47 19.27 -7.52
N TYR A 55 -12.47 18.27 -6.63
CA TYR A 55 -11.37 17.33 -6.44
C TYR A 55 -11.74 15.88 -6.78
N PHE A 56 -13.00 15.50 -6.60
CA PHE A 56 -13.50 14.13 -6.77
C PHE A 56 -14.86 14.15 -7.48
N ARG A 57 -14.98 13.31 -8.49
CA ARG A 57 -16.15 13.30 -9.41
C ARG A 57 -17.40 12.66 -8.79
N SER A 58 -17.21 11.75 -7.84
CA SER A 58 -18.29 10.96 -7.24
C SER A 58 -17.89 10.39 -5.89
N LYS A 59 -18.87 9.81 -5.19
CA LYS A 59 -18.64 9.03 -3.97
C LYS A 59 -17.75 7.79 -4.23
N GLU A 60 -17.89 7.13 -5.38
CA GLU A 60 -17.01 6.05 -5.81
C GLU A 60 -15.58 6.54 -6.04
N ASP A 61 -15.41 7.72 -6.65
CA ASP A 61 -14.10 8.31 -6.90
C ASP A 61 -13.35 8.60 -5.58
N LEU A 62 -14.05 9.09 -4.55
CA LEU A 62 -13.51 9.19 -3.20
C LEU A 62 -13.07 7.83 -2.66
N LEU A 63 -13.93 6.82 -2.73
CA LEU A 63 -13.69 5.50 -2.18
C LEU A 63 -12.43 4.86 -2.75
N ILE A 64 -12.24 4.92 -4.07
CA ILE A 64 -11.10 4.28 -4.74
C ILE A 64 -9.76 5.00 -4.52
N HIS A 65 -9.77 6.29 -4.15
CA HIS A 65 -8.54 7.03 -3.86
C HIS A 65 -8.04 6.87 -2.42
N ILE A 66 -8.92 6.48 -1.48
CA ILE A 66 -8.53 6.33 -0.07
C ILE A 66 -7.43 5.29 0.13
N PRO A 67 -7.46 4.07 -0.45
CA PRO A 67 -6.40 3.08 -0.23
C PRO A 67 -5.01 3.60 -0.59
N GLN A 68 -4.86 4.31 -1.71
CA GLN A 68 -3.60 4.95 -2.08
C GLN A 68 -3.16 5.99 -1.04
N HIS A 69 -4.08 6.87 -0.62
CA HIS A 69 -3.82 7.87 0.41
C HIS A 69 -3.36 7.26 1.74
N LEU A 70 -3.91 6.10 2.13
CA LEU A 70 -3.51 5.40 3.35
C LEU A 70 -2.11 4.78 3.26
N VAL A 71 -1.73 4.25 2.11
CA VAL A 71 -0.44 3.55 1.93
C VAL A 71 0.70 4.51 1.62
N GLN A 72 0.43 5.59 0.88
CA GLN A 72 1.46 6.52 0.39
C GLN A 72 2.44 7.03 1.47
N PRO A 73 2.02 7.44 2.68
CA PRO A 73 2.96 7.93 3.69
C PRO A 73 3.97 6.88 4.17
N ALA A 74 3.60 5.59 4.16
CA ALA A 74 4.52 4.51 4.52
C ALA A 74 5.63 4.31 3.48
N LEU A 75 5.42 4.77 2.24
CA LEU A 75 6.37 4.62 1.14
C LEU A 75 7.27 5.85 0.94
N VAL A 76 7.02 6.95 1.66
CA VAL A 76 7.84 8.17 1.56
C VAL A 76 9.34 7.90 1.74
N PRO A 77 9.80 7.02 2.67
CA PRO A 77 11.21 6.72 2.82
C PRO A 77 11.86 6.06 1.60
N LEU A 78 11.08 5.49 0.68
CA LEU A 78 11.55 4.92 -0.59
C LEU A 78 11.33 5.84 -1.79
N ALA A 79 10.68 7.00 -1.61
CA ALA A 79 10.36 7.92 -2.69
C ALA A 79 11.57 8.83 -3.04
N GLY A 80 11.66 9.25 -4.28
CA GLY A 80 12.71 10.17 -4.73
C GLY A 80 14.11 9.55 -4.74
N ASP A 81 15.10 10.33 -4.31
CA ASP A 81 16.52 9.96 -4.23
C ASP A 81 16.86 9.32 -2.88
N ALA A 82 15.92 8.60 -2.26
CA ALA A 82 16.18 7.89 -1.01
C ALA A 82 17.41 6.97 -1.16
N PRO A 83 18.33 6.97 -0.18
CA PRO A 83 19.53 6.16 -0.24
C PRO A 83 19.15 4.69 -0.34
N VAL A 84 19.66 4.02 -1.37
CA VAL A 84 19.55 2.57 -1.50
C VAL A 84 20.49 1.93 -0.48
N PRO A 85 20.04 0.98 0.34
CA PRO A 85 20.88 0.26 1.29
C PRO A 85 22.16 -0.28 0.64
N ALA A 86 23.27 -0.23 1.37
CA ALA A 86 24.53 -0.74 0.89
C ALA A 86 24.69 -2.23 1.14
N THR A 87 23.94 -2.78 2.11
CA THR A 87 24.02 -4.21 2.49
C THR A 87 22.63 -4.86 2.58
N PRO A 88 22.54 -6.20 2.47
CA PRO A 88 21.30 -6.93 2.68
C PRO A 88 20.68 -6.69 4.07
N GLU A 89 21.49 -6.54 5.11
CA GLU A 89 21.04 -6.30 6.48
C GLU A 89 20.41 -4.92 6.64
N GLU A 90 20.95 -3.90 5.97
CA GLU A 90 20.35 -2.57 5.90
C GLU A 90 19.03 -2.61 5.16
N ALA A 91 18.97 -3.35 4.05
CA ALA A 91 17.74 -3.55 3.29
C ALA A 91 16.67 -4.25 4.14
N GLU A 92 17.05 -5.28 4.91
CA GLU A 92 16.15 -5.97 5.83
C GLU A 92 15.57 -5.02 6.89
N ARG A 93 16.44 -4.25 7.55
CA ARG A 93 15.97 -3.26 8.55
C ARG A 93 14.99 -2.26 7.97
N LEU A 94 15.30 -1.73 6.79
CA LEU A 94 14.42 -0.78 6.11
C LEU A 94 13.09 -1.42 5.71
N LEU A 95 13.10 -2.61 5.13
CA LEU A 95 11.88 -3.31 4.74
C LEU A 95 11.00 -3.67 5.95
N ARG A 96 11.59 -4.06 7.09
CA ARG A 96 10.86 -4.29 8.35
C ARG A 96 10.18 -3.01 8.85
N LEU A 97 10.91 -1.89 8.83
CA LEU A 97 10.35 -0.59 9.23
C LEU A 97 9.16 -0.18 8.35
N LEU A 98 9.32 -0.29 7.03
CA LEU A 98 8.28 0.07 6.06
C LEU A 98 7.07 -0.86 6.14
N ALA A 99 7.31 -2.16 6.26
CA ALA A 99 6.26 -3.16 6.42
C ALA A 99 5.48 -2.95 7.72
N GLY A 100 6.17 -2.67 8.83
CA GLY A 100 5.55 -2.32 10.11
C GLY A 100 4.69 -1.06 10.00
N ALA A 101 5.23 0.02 9.45
CA ALA A 101 4.48 1.26 9.25
C ALA A 101 3.25 1.07 8.35
N MET A 102 3.35 0.26 7.30
CA MET A 102 2.21 -0.09 6.43
C MET A 102 1.15 -0.88 7.19
N VAL A 103 1.56 -1.89 7.96
CA VAL A 103 0.66 -2.72 8.77
C VAL A 103 -0.09 -1.84 9.79
N ASP A 104 0.60 -0.98 10.52
CA ASP A 104 -0.01 -0.12 11.53
C ASP A 104 -1.04 0.84 10.90
N ARG A 105 -0.73 1.42 9.76
CA ARG A 105 -1.71 2.27 9.04
C ARG A 105 -2.94 1.49 8.61
N VAL A 106 -2.77 0.31 8.02
CA VAL A 106 -3.90 -0.53 7.61
C VAL A 106 -4.76 -0.92 8.80
N ARG A 107 -4.15 -1.27 9.94
CA ARG A 107 -4.86 -1.63 11.18
C ARG A 107 -5.69 -0.49 11.74
N VAL A 108 -5.12 0.71 11.81
CA VAL A 108 -5.86 1.92 12.25
C VAL A 108 -7.08 2.16 11.37
N HIS A 109 -6.99 1.84 10.08
CA HIS A 109 -8.07 2.03 9.10
C HIS A 109 -8.84 0.74 8.74
N ALA A 110 -8.71 -0.32 9.54
CA ALA A 110 -9.42 -1.59 9.30
C ALA A 110 -10.95 -1.45 9.12
N PRO A 111 -11.67 -0.57 9.86
CA PRO A 111 -13.09 -0.34 9.62
C PRO A 111 -13.38 0.15 8.20
N PHE A 112 -12.55 1.07 7.66
CA PHE A 112 -12.67 1.51 6.26
C PHE A 112 -12.39 0.36 5.29
N LEU A 113 -11.38 -0.45 5.57
CA LEU A 113 -11.01 -1.56 4.69
C LEU A 113 -12.15 -2.58 4.54
N LYS A 114 -12.90 -2.86 5.61
CA LYS A 114 -14.11 -3.69 5.57
C LYS A 114 -15.16 -3.08 4.64
N VAL A 115 -15.44 -1.79 4.77
CA VAL A 115 -16.38 -1.07 3.89
C VAL A 115 -15.91 -1.09 2.45
N PHE A 116 -14.63 -0.82 2.22
CA PHE A 116 -14.05 -0.82 0.88
C PHE A 116 -14.20 -2.17 0.18
N LEU A 117 -13.85 -3.26 0.85
CA LEU A 117 -13.97 -4.61 0.29
C LEU A 117 -15.42 -5.02 0.05
N SER A 118 -16.34 -4.63 0.93
CA SER A 118 -17.77 -4.91 0.72
C SER A 118 -18.38 -4.12 -0.45
N ALA A 119 -17.89 -2.91 -0.70
CA ALA A 119 -18.37 -2.07 -1.80
C ALA A 119 -17.73 -2.43 -3.15
N LEU A 120 -16.54 -3.02 -3.16
CA LEU A 120 -15.75 -3.29 -4.37
C LEU A 120 -16.50 -4.05 -5.48
N PRO A 121 -17.30 -5.11 -5.19
CA PRO A 121 -18.07 -5.83 -6.21
C PRO A 121 -19.15 -4.98 -6.89
N TYR A 122 -19.65 -3.95 -6.21
CA TYR A 122 -20.75 -3.08 -6.65
C TYR A 122 -20.30 -1.78 -7.31
N LEU A 123 -18.98 -1.53 -7.34
CA LEU A 123 -18.44 -0.35 -8.04
C LEU A 123 -18.77 -0.41 -9.53
N SER A 124 -19.06 0.76 -10.10
CA SER A 124 -19.21 0.91 -11.55
C SER A 124 -17.99 0.40 -12.32
N PRO A 125 -18.14 -0.08 -13.56
CA PRO A 125 -17.00 -0.53 -14.36
C PRO A 125 -15.90 0.54 -14.53
N ALA A 126 -16.30 1.82 -14.54
CA ALA A 126 -15.36 2.95 -14.61
C ALA A 126 -14.56 3.09 -13.33
N ALA A 127 -15.21 3.09 -12.16
CA ALA A 127 -14.56 3.18 -10.85
C ALA A 127 -13.62 1.99 -10.61
N ARG A 128 -14.06 0.77 -10.99
CA ARG A 128 -13.24 -0.44 -10.88
C ARG A 128 -11.98 -0.36 -11.73
N ARG A 129 -12.08 0.10 -12.99
CA ARG A 129 -10.89 0.32 -13.85
C ARG A 129 -9.94 1.35 -13.24
N SER A 130 -10.47 2.48 -12.77
CA SER A 130 -9.67 3.51 -12.11
C SER A 130 -8.95 2.98 -10.87
N TYR A 131 -9.64 2.18 -10.03
CA TYR A 131 -9.03 1.52 -8.88
C TYR A 131 -7.88 0.58 -9.27
N MET A 132 -8.08 -0.24 -10.28
CA MET A 132 -7.05 -1.16 -10.78
C MET A 132 -5.81 -0.44 -11.32
N GLN A 133 -5.95 0.80 -11.75
CA GLN A 133 -4.84 1.65 -12.18
C GLN A 133 -4.13 2.37 -11.02
N LEU A 134 -4.88 2.78 -9.99
CA LEU A 134 -4.36 3.60 -8.89
C LEU A 134 -3.54 2.81 -7.86
N LEU A 135 -4.08 1.69 -7.37
CA LEU A 135 -3.49 1.00 -6.22
C LEU A 135 -2.25 0.16 -6.53
N PRO A 136 -2.23 -0.65 -7.61
CA PRO A 136 -1.06 -1.47 -7.91
C PRO A 136 0.15 -0.65 -8.37
N THR A 137 -0.09 0.56 -8.92
CA THR A 137 0.93 1.30 -9.66
C THR A 137 1.90 2.01 -8.72
N TYR A 138 1.40 2.88 -7.83
CA TYR A 138 2.29 3.73 -7.03
C TYR A 138 3.17 2.95 -6.05
N ALA A 139 2.57 2.09 -5.22
CA ALA A 139 3.32 1.32 -4.23
C ALA A 139 4.28 0.32 -4.89
N ALA A 140 3.81 -0.33 -5.97
CA ALA A 140 4.62 -1.27 -6.72
C ALA A 140 5.77 -0.58 -7.46
N GLU A 141 5.55 0.58 -8.08
CA GLU A 141 6.60 1.33 -8.78
C GLU A 141 7.72 1.79 -7.84
N VAL A 142 7.36 2.32 -6.67
CA VAL A 142 8.33 2.75 -5.66
C VAL A 142 9.18 1.57 -5.19
N LEU A 143 8.54 0.46 -4.84
CA LEU A 143 9.24 -0.74 -4.38
C LEU A 143 10.02 -1.43 -5.52
N GLU A 144 9.47 -1.45 -6.74
CA GLU A 144 10.15 -2.00 -7.92
C GLU A 144 11.45 -1.24 -8.21
N ARG A 145 11.42 0.09 -8.18
CA ARG A 145 12.61 0.92 -8.36
C ARG A 145 13.67 0.63 -7.29
N PHE A 146 13.26 0.56 -6.03
CA PHE A 146 14.12 0.22 -4.90
C PHE A 146 14.79 -1.15 -5.08
N LEU A 147 14.01 -2.18 -5.43
CA LEU A 147 14.52 -3.55 -5.65
C LEU A 147 15.43 -3.64 -6.86
N ARG A 148 15.10 -2.95 -7.95
CA ARG A 148 15.92 -2.89 -9.17
C ARG A 148 17.28 -2.25 -8.91
N GLU A 149 17.29 -1.13 -8.21
CA GLU A 149 18.54 -0.44 -7.88
C GLU A 149 19.39 -1.25 -6.88
N GLY A 150 18.76 -1.86 -5.88
CA GLY A 150 19.46 -2.75 -4.95
C GLY A 150 20.04 -4.00 -5.65
N ALA A 151 19.37 -4.56 -6.65
CA ALA A 151 19.90 -5.66 -7.45
C ALA A 151 21.10 -5.20 -8.32
N ARG A 152 21.07 -3.99 -8.87
CA ARG A 152 22.21 -3.41 -9.61
C ARG A 152 23.43 -3.21 -8.73
N ARG A 153 23.25 -2.85 -7.46
CA ARG A 153 24.33 -2.65 -6.47
C ARG A 153 24.78 -3.96 -5.80
N GLY A 154 24.12 -5.08 -6.09
CA GLY A 154 24.46 -6.38 -5.49
C GLY A 154 23.89 -6.62 -4.08
N VAL A 155 23.01 -5.73 -3.60
CA VAL A 155 22.27 -5.89 -2.33
C VAL A 155 21.25 -7.03 -2.44
N PHE A 156 20.60 -7.13 -3.61
CA PHE A 156 19.69 -8.23 -3.94
C PHE A 156 20.30 -9.10 -5.04
N ARG A 157 19.80 -10.34 -5.15
CA ARG A 157 20.25 -11.28 -6.18
C ARG A 157 20.02 -10.69 -7.60
N LYS A 158 20.97 -10.93 -8.52
CA LYS A 158 20.94 -10.38 -9.87
C LYS A 158 19.79 -10.90 -10.74
N ASP A 159 19.30 -12.11 -10.46
CA ASP A 159 18.18 -12.76 -11.14
C ASP A 159 16.81 -12.42 -10.53
N LEU A 160 16.75 -11.45 -9.59
CA LEU A 160 15.49 -10.99 -9.02
C LEU A 160 14.64 -10.32 -10.10
N ASN A 161 13.39 -10.77 -10.25
CA ASN A 161 12.41 -10.02 -11.03
C ASN A 161 11.78 -8.93 -10.13
N PRO A 162 12.14 -7.65 -10.31
CA PRO A 162 11.69 -6.59 -9.41
C PRO A 162 10.19 -6.34 -9.51
N VAL A 163 9.56 -6.62 -10.67
CA VAL A 163 8.11 -6.45 -10.88
C VAL A 163 7.33 -7.45 -10.03
N ILE A 164 7.77 -8.71 -10.01
CA ILE A 164 7.14 -9.77 -9.19
C ILE A 164 7.42 -9.52 -7.71
N ALA A 165 8.66 -9.26 -7.36
CA ALA A 165 9.09 -9.06 -5.98
C ALA A 165 8.39 -7.87 -5.31
N ALA A 166 8.20 -6.75 -6.05
CA ALA A 166 7.48 -5.58 -5.56
C ALA A 166 5.99 -5.83 -5.22
N ARG A 167 5.44 -6.91 -5.73
CA ARG A 167 4.06 -7.34 -5.45
C ARG A 167 4.00 -8.47 -4.43
N ALA A 168 5.04 -9.31 -4.35
CA ALA A 168 5.10 -10.45 -3.45
C ALA A 168 5.12 -10.03 -1.97
N LEU A 169 6.01 -9.12 -1.58
CA LEU A 169 6.13 -8.67 -0.19
C LEU A 169 4.84 -8.03 0.35
N PRO A 170 4.23 -7.03 -0.31
CA PRO A 170 2.95 -6.49 0.13
C PRO A 170 1.82 -7.53 0.10
N GLY A 171 1.82 -8.44 -0.88
CA GLY A 171 0.83 -9.52 -0.99
C GLY A 171 0.88 -10.50 0.18
N MET A 172 2.07 -10.88 0.64
CA MET A 172 2.26 -11.72 1.83
C MET A 172 1.68 -11.03 3.07
N LEU A 173 2.00 -9.76 3.31
CA LEU A 173 1.48 -8.98 4.45
C LEU A 173 -0.03 -8.78 4.35
N LEU A 174 -0.54 -8.50 3.15
CA LEU A 174 -1.97 -8.29 2.92
C LEU A 174 -2.78 -9.52 3.31
N MET A 175 -2.28 -10.73 3.08
CA MET A 175 -2.98 -11.96 3.49
C MET A 175 -3.21 -12.00 5.00
N PHE A 176 -2.20 -11.67 5.80
CA PHE A 176 -2.33 -11.59 7.27
C PHE A 176 -3.31 -10.49 7.68
N LEU A 177 -3.17 -9.30 7.07
CA LEU A 177 -4.06 -8.17 7.35
C LEU A 177 -5.53 -8.50 7.02
N MET A 178 -5.79 -9.11 5.87
CA MET A 178 -7.14 -9.53 5.48
C MET A 178 -7.72 -10.53 6.47
N THR A 179 -6.94 -11.54 6.82
CA THR A 179 -7.39 -12.60 7.72
C THR A 179 -7.66 -12.07 9.13
N GLN A 180 -6.73 -11.30 9.69
CA GLN A 180 -6.79 -10.87 11.10
C GLN A 180 -7.70 -9.66 11.33
N GLU A 181 -7.70 -8.67 10.44
CA GLU A 181 -8.38 -7.40 10.69
C GLU A 181 -9.74 -7.31 9.99
N VAL A 182 -9.93 -8.06 8.90
CA VAL A 182 -11.13 -7.93 8.06
C VAL A 182 -12.07 -9.11 8.16
N LEU A 183 -11.57 -10.33 7.94
CA LEU A 183 -12.42 -11.51 7.75
C LEU A 183 -12.74 -12.24 9.05
N LEU A 184 -11.73 -12.66 9.78
CA LEU A 184 -11.87 -13.67 10.84
C LEU A 184 -11.43 -13.19 12.22
N GLY A 185 -10.83 -11.99 12.32
CA GLY A 185 -10.21 -11.54 13.55
C GLY A 185 -8.99 -12.38 13.94
N ARG A 186 -8.42 -12.10 15.11
CA ARG A 186 -7.18 -12.75 15.60
C ARG A 186 -7.35 -14.21 16.05
N GLN A 187 -8.52 -14.81 15.83
CA GLN A 187 -8.81 -16.17 16.24
C GLN A 187 -8.09 -17.23 15.41
N MET A 188 -7.82 -16.95 14.13
CA MET A 188 -7.20 -17.93 13.22
C MET A 188 -5.67 -17.92 13.26
N ILE A 189 -5.06 -16.75 13.42
CA ILE A 189 -3.60 -16.60 13.45
C ILE A 189 -3.25 -15.94 14.79
N ARG A 190 -2.61 -16.71 15.68
CA ARG A 190 -2.29 -16.26 17.05
C ARG A 190 -1.02 -15.40 17.14
N HIS A 191 -0.32 -15.20 16.02
CA HIS A 191 0.90 -14.41 15.97
C HIS A 191 0.60 -12.91 15.79
N GLY A 192 1.29 -12.08 16.57
CA GLY A 192 1.24 -10.63 16.45
C GLY A 192 2.01 -10.14 15.21
N TYR A 193 1.80 -8.89 14.85
CA TYR A 193 2.55 -8.30 13.72
C TYR A 193 4.01 -8.03 14.06
N ASP A 194 4.38 -7.98 15.31
CA ASP A 194 5.76 -7.98 15.82
C ASP A 194 6.51 -9.28 15.48
N GLU A 195 5.80 -10.39 15.33
CA GLU A 195 6.32 -11.67 14.83
C GLU A 195 6.16 -11.81 13.31
N VAL A 196 4.97 -11.48 12.79
CA VAL A 196 4.62 -11.66 11.37
C VAL A 196 5.50 -10.80 10.44
N VAL A 197 5.69 -9.53 10.77
CA VAL A 197 6.46 -8.61 9.89
C VAL A 197 7.91 -9.04 9.73
N PRO A 198 8.67 -9.32 10.81
CA PRO A 198 10.04 -9.80 10.68
C PRO A 198 10.14 -11.10 9.89
N GLU A 199 9.26 -12.06 10.14
CA GLU A 199 9.29 -13.36 9.47
C GLU A 199 8.95 -13.25 7.97
N VAL A 200 7.92 -12.48 7.61
CA VAL A 200 7.57 -12.23 6.21
C VAL A 200 8.72 -11.56 5.46
N VAL A 201 9.36 -10.56 6.05
CA VAL A 201 10.52 -9.89 5.44
C VAL A 201 11.69 -10.85 5.31
N HIS A 202 11.94 -11.69 6.31
CA HIS A 202 12.98 -12.72 6.25
C HIS A 202 12.73 -13.74 5.14
N ILE A 203 11.51 -14.28 5.05
CA ILE A 203 11.12 -15.22 3.97
C ILE A 203 11.27 -14.55 2.60
N PHE A 204 10.86 -13.29 2.47
CA PHE A 204 10.96 -12.52 1.23
C PHE A 204 12.43 -12.37 0.77
N LEU A 205 13.33 -12.01 1.68
CA LEU A 205 14.74 -11.79 1.36
C LEU A 205 15.53 -13.08 1.17
N TYR A 206 15.31 -14.03 2.05
CA TYR A 206 16.16 -15.21 2.15
C TYR A 206 15.47 -16.52 1.74
N GLY A 207 14.14 -16.53 1.61
CA GLY A 207 13.33 -17.70 1.31
C GLY A 207 13.20 -18.66 2.50
N ALA A 208 12.39 -19.72 2.33
CA ALA A 208 12.13 -20.74 3.36
C ALA A 208 13.06 -21.95 3.29
N ALA A 209 13.75 -22.17 2.16
CA ALA A 209 14.65 -23.32 2.00
C ALA A 209 16.00 -23.08 2.68
N PRO A 210 16.63 -24.11 3.29
CA PRO A 210 18.00 -24.04 3.79
C PRO A 210 18.96 -23.54 2.71
N ARG A 211 20.03 -22.84 3.12
CA ARG A 211 21.00 -22.26 2.17
C ARG A 211 21.59 -23.31 1.21
N GLU A 212 21.84 -24.51 1.70
CA GLU A 212 22.37 -25.62 0.93
C GLU A 212 21.38 -26.17 -0.11
N ALA A 213 20.09 -26.21 0.21
CA ALA A 213 19.03 -26.63 -0.71
C ALA A 213 18.78 -25.61 -1.84
N ARG A 214 19.05 -24.32 -1.62
CA ARG A 214 18.90 -23.26 -2.64
C ARG A 214 19.84 -23.45 -3.82
N ALA A 215 21.05 -23.97 -3.59
CA ALA A 215 22.00 -24.27 -4.65
C ALA A 215 21.50 -25.41 -5.58
N ARG A 216 20.85 -26.42 -5.02
CA ARG A 216 20.26 -27.54 -5.79
C ARG A 216 19.05 -27.18 -6.61
N ILE A 217 18.18 -26.28 -6.08
CA ILE A 217 16.98 -25.82 -6.81
C ILE A 217 17.36 -24.95 -8.01
N ARG A 218 18.46 -24.18 -7.93
CA ARG A 218 18.92 -23.30 -9.01
C ARG A 218 19.59 -24.01 -10.17
N HIS A 219 20.16 -25.19 -9.92
CA HIS A 219 20.77 -26.06 -10.93
C HIS A 219 20.15 -27.44 -10.78
N PRO A 220 18.93 -27.72 -11.28
CA PRO A 220 18.51 -29.09 -11.44
C PRO A 220 19.55 -29.72 -12.37
N GLU A 221 20.26 -30.69 -11.84
CA GLU A 221 21.26 -31.44 -12.61
C GLU A 221 20.62 -31.89 -13.92
N GLY A 222 21.21 -31.45 -15.04
CA GLY A 222 20.71 -31.78 -16.35
C GLY A 222 20.57 -33.30 -16.44
N GLY A 223 19.34 -33.74 -16.74
CA GLY A 223 19.08 -35.14 -17.01
C GLY A 223 20.06 -35.63 -18.06
N ARG A 224 20.96 -36.49 -17.66
CA ARG A 224 21.73 -37.32 -18.57
C ARG A 224 20.75 -38.35 -19.12
N THR A 225 20.39 -38.16 -20.35
CA THR A 225 20.03 -39.28 -21.23
C THR A 225 21.29 -39.87 -21.81
#